data_481003b4eab48ee9365ca165979c36fc
#
_entry.id   481003b4eab48ee9365ca165979c36fc
#
_cell.length_a   1.000
_cell.length_b   1.000
_cell.length_c   1.000
_cell.angle_alpha   90.00
_cell.angle_beta   90.00
_cell.angle_gamma   90.00
#
_symmetry.space_group_name_H-M   'P 1'
#
loop_
_entity.id
_entity.type
_entity.pdbx_description
1 polymer ?
#
loop_
_entity_poly.entity_id
_entity_poly.type
_entity_poly.pdbx_seq_one_letter_code
_entity_poly.pdbx_strand_id
1 'polypeptide(L)'
;EYPARSKQAAAIMAMIQNNLDYRVAQHPHELITYGGNGAVFQNWAQYRLTMKYLAEMTNEQTLVMYSGHPLGLFPSHKDAPRVIVTNGMVIPNYSKPDHWEKFNALGVSQYGQMTAGSYMYIGPQGIVHGTTITVMNAARKQLKSQGIEATEENMKGMLFVTAGLGGMSGAQPKAGVISG
;
A
#
# COMPACT_ATOMS: atom_id res chain seq x y z
N GLU A 1 6.14 -2.45 20.05
CA GLU A 1 5.51 -3.77 19.79
C GLU A 1 4.01 -3.60 19.69
N TYR A 2 3.40 -4.24 18.69
CA TYR A 2 1.95 -4.23 18.53
C TYR A 2 1.38 -5.50 19.16
N PRO A 3 0.38 -5.37 20.05
CA PRO A 3 -0.19 -6.51 20.76
C PRO A 3 -1.14 -7.31 19.85
N ALA A 4 -0.60 -8.05 18.90
CA ALA A 4 -1.38 -8.88 18.00
C ALA A 4 -1.20 -10.36 18.30
N ARG A 5 -2.25 -11.15 18.08
CA ARG A 5 -2.24 -12.62 18.28
C ARG A 5 -1.46 -13.36 17.19
N SER A 6 -1.20 -12.72 16.04
CA SER A 6 -0.45 -13.32 14.95
C SER A 6 0.60 -12.36 14.40
N LYS A 7 1.69 -12.92 13.87
CA LYS A 7 2.76 -12.14 13.21
C LYS A 7 2.22 -11.37 12.00
N GLN A 8 1.30 -11.95 11.27
CA GLN A 8 0.68 -11.34 10.10
C GLN A 8 -0.12 -10.10 10.47
N ALA A 9 -0.95 -10.19 11.51
CA ALA A 9 -1.70 -9.03 12.01
C ALA A 9 -0.75 -7.94 12.56
N ALA A 10 0.29 -8.31 13.30
CA ALA A 10 1.30 -7.36 13.77
C ALA A 10 2.01 -6.66 12.61
N ALA A 11 2.35 -7.38 11.55
CA ALA A 11 2.95 -6.80 10.36
C ALA A 11 2.03 -5.79 9.67
N ILE A 12 0.73 -6.10 9.55
CA ILE A 12 -0.26 -5.19 8.99
C ILE A 12 -0.38 -3.93 9.86
N MET A 13 -0.42 -4.07 11.18
CA MET A 13 -0.43 -2.92 12.11
C MET A 13 0.81 -2.03 11.91
N ALA A 14 1.99 -2.63 11.77
CA ALA A 14 3.21 -1.91 11.49
C ALA A 14 3.18 -1.19 10.14
N MET A 15 2.63 -1.82 9.10
CA MET A 15 2.46 -1.21 7.78
C MET A 15 1.50 -0.02 7.81
N ILE A 16 0.39 -0.12 8.55
CA ILE A 16 -0.53 0.99 8.76
C ILE A 16 0.19 2.17 9.41
N GLN A 17 0.99 1.92 10.46
CA GLN A 17 1.76 2.96 11.13
C GLN A 17 2.82 3.58 10.21
N ASN A 18 3.50 2.77 9.41
CA ASN A 18 4.44 3.28 8.42
C ASN A 18 3.74 4.21 7.42
N ASN A 19 2.56 3.85 6.95
CA ASN A 19 1.81 4.65 6.00
C ASN A 19 1.31 5.98 6.59
N LEU A 20 1.21 6.07 7.89
CA LEU A 20 0.81 7.29 8.62
C LEU A 20 2.01 8.07 9.20
N ASP A 21 3.23 7.61 8.99
CA ASP A 21 4.43 8.36 9.39
C ASP A 21 4.49 9.70 8.62
N TYR A 22 4.81 10.80 9.31
CA TYR A 22 4.85 12.13 8.72
C TYR A 22 5.87 12.27 7.57
N ARG A 23 6.84 11.38 7.51
CA ARG A 23 7.84 11.32 6.42
C ARG A 23 7.33 10.58 5.19
N VAL A 24 6.22 9.87 5.32
CA VAL A 24 5.63 9.00 4.29
C VAL A 24 4.29 9.54 3.82
N ALA A 25 3.40 9.86 4.75
CA ALA A 25 2.05 10.32 4.45
C ALA A 25 2.04 11.78 3.98
N GLN A 26 1.14 12.10 3.05
CA GLN A 26 0.93 13.47 2.58
C GLN A 26 0.34 14.36 3.69
N HIS A 27 -0.75 13.93 4.31
CA HIS A 27 -1.42 14.63 5.39
C HIS A 27 -1.82 13.63 6.50
N PRO A 28 -0.86 13.19 7.35
CA PRO A 28 -1.10 12.10 8.29
C PRO A 28 -2.20 12.41 9.31
N HIS A 29 -2.34 13.67 9.73
CA HIS A 29 -3.38 14.08 10.68
C HIS A 29 -4.79 13.95 10.11
N GLU A 30 -4.92 14.05 8.80
CA GLU A 30 -6.17 13.87 8.05
C GLU A 30 -6.33 12.44 7.51
N LEU A 31 -5.41 11.53 7.87
CA LEU A 31 -5.37 10.15 7.36
C LEU A 31 -5.16 10.05 5.84
N ILE A 32 -4.69 11.10 5.21
CA ILE A 32 -4.38 11.11 3.79
C ILE A 32 -2.95 10.64 3.58
N THR A 33 -2.82 9.49 2.96
CA THR A 33 -1.53 8.81 2.81
C THR A 33 -0.97 8.91 1.40
N TYR A 34 -1.82 9.02 0.37
CA TYR A 34 -1.37 8.97 -1.01
C TYR A 34 -2.35 9.62 -1.98
N GLY A 35 -1.81 10.24 -3.05
CA GLY A 35 -2.61 10.62 -4.23
C GLY A 35 -3.61 11.76 -4.00
N GLY A 36 -3.26 12.77 -3.25
CA GLY A 36 -4.07 13.98 -3.03
C GLY A 36 -5.11 13.82 -1.93
N ASN A 37 -6.02 12.89 -2.05
CA ASN A 37 -7.07 12.59 -1.05
C ASN A 37 -7.21 11.09 -0.75
N GLY A 38 -6.24 10.28 -1.19
CA GLY A 38 -6.24 8.85 -0.95
C GLY A 38 -6.01 8.50 0.51
N ALA A 39 -7.02 7.94 1.14
CA ALA A 39 -6.99 7.56 2.55
C ALA A 39 -7.47 6.12 2.74
N VAL A 40 -7.10 5.52 3.86
CA VAL A 40 -7.45 4.14 4.19
C VAL A 40 -8.59 4.07 5.19
N PHE A 41 -8.66 5.07 6.07
CA PHE A 41 -9.64 5.15 7.14
C PHE A 41 -10.50 6.39 6.95
N GLN A 42 -11.79 6.27 7.11
CA GLN A 42 -12.71 7.41 7.02
C GLN A 42 -12.44 8.48 8.09
N ASN A 43 -12.05 8.04 9.29
CA ASN A 43 -11.69 8.89 10.40
C ASN A 43 -10.89 8.12 11.46
N TRP A 44 -10.40 8.80 12.47
CA TRP A 44 -9.59 8.21 13.53
C TRP A 44 -10.32 7.16 14.39
N ALA A 45 -11.64 7.22 14.48
CA ALA A 45 -12.39 6.18 15.19
C ALA A 45 -12.33 4.85 14.39
N GLN A 46 -12.45 4.91 13.07
CA GLN A 46 -12.32 3.74 12.19
C GLN A 46 -10.90 3.17 12.20
N TYR A 47 -9.89 4.02 12.24
CA TYR A 47 -8.52 3.59 12.45
C TYR A 47 -8.35 2.82 13.77
N ARG A 48 -8.82 3.38 14.88
CA ARG A 48 -8.72 2.72 16.20
C ARG A 48 -9.45 1.38 16.23
N LEU A 49 -10.63 1.31 15.62
CA LEU A 49 -11.40 0.08 15.52
C LEU A 49 -10.67 -0.97 14.67
N THR A 50 -10.06 -0.57 13.57
CA THR A 50 -9.23 -1.46 12.74
C THR A 50 -8.05 -2.02 13.53
N MET A 51 -7.32 -1.17 14.26
CA MET A 51 -6.19 -1.59 15.09
C MET A 51 -6.64 -2.56 16.20
N LYS A 52 -7.80 -2.33 16.80
CA LYS A 52 -8.40 -3.24 17.77
C LYS A 52 -8.70 -4.61 17.14
N TYR A 53 -9.37 -4.64 15.99
CA TYR A 53 -9.65 -5.90 15.29
C TYR A 53 -8.37 -6.65 14.91
N LEU A 54 -7.35 -5.96 14.44
CA LEU A 54 -6.06 -6.58 14.12
C LEU A 54 -5.37 -7.17 15.37
N ALA A 55 -5.48 -6.50 16.50
CA ALA A 55 -4.92 -7.01 17.75
C ALA A 55 -5.65 -8.28 18.24
N GLU A 56 -6.96 -8.35 18.04
CA GLU A 56 -7.82 -9.42 18.55
C GLU A 56 -7.97 -10.60 17.59
N MET A 57 -7.72 -10.41 16.28
CA MET A 57 -7.99 -11.43 15.26
C MET A 57 -7.14 -12.69 15.42
N THR A 58 -7.76 -13.82 15.13
CA THR A 58 -7.10 -15.12 15.04
C THR A 58 -6.65 -15.43 13.61
N ASN A 59 -5.90 -16.53 13.45
CA ASN A 59 -5.50 -16.99 12.12
C ASN A 59 -6.65 -17.56 11.27
N GLU A 60 -7.81 -17.77 11.88
CA GLU A 60 -9.02 -18.27 11.21
C GLU A 60 -10.05 -17.15 10.97
N GLN A 61 -9.59 -15.92 10.95
CA GLN A 61 -10.43 -14.76 10.70
C GLN A 61 -9.81 -13.85 9.64
N THR A 62 -10.67 -13.17 8.93
CA THR A 62 -10.33 -12.10 7.97
C THR A 62 -11.06 -10.83 8.38
N LEU A 63 -10.31 -9.72 8.49
CA LEU A 63 -10.89 -8.39 8.66
C LEU A 63 -11.37 -7.89 7.31
N VAL A 64 -12.63 -7.50 7.23
CA VAL A 64 -13.21 -6.89 6.03
C VAL A 64 -13.36 -5.40 6.25
N MET A 65 -12.73 -4.63 5.37
CA MET A 65 -12.77 -3.17 5.34
C MET A 65 -13.54 -2.70 4.11
N TYR A 66 -14.36 -1.69 4.28
CA TYR A 66 -15.16 -1.15 3.20
C TYR A 66 -15.23 0.37 3.27
N SER A 67 -14.78 1.07 2.23
CA SER A 67 -14.75 2.54 2.18
C SER A 67 -14.20 3.18 3.47
N GLY A 68 -13.09 2.65 3.98
CA GLY A 68 -12.44 3.14 5.21
C GLY A 68 -13.13 2.75 6.51
N HIS A 69 -14.09 1.82 6.47
CA HIS A 69 -14.82 1.33 7.63
C HIS A 69 -14.55 -0.17 7.85
N PRO A 70 -14.03 -0.59 9.01
CA PRO A 70 -13.94 -2.01 9.35
C PRO A 70 -15.34 -2.56 9.65
N LEU A 71 -15.76 -3.53 8.86
CA LEU A 71 -17.09 -4.17 9.01
C LEU A 71 -17.08 -5.25 10.11
N GLY A 72 -15.95 -5.91 10.32
CA GLY A 72 -15.81 -6.93 11.34
C GLY A 72 -14.80 -8.02 10.98
N LEU A 73 -14.63 -8.94 11.91
CA LEU A 73 -13.84 -10.17 11.76
C LEU A 73 -14.75 -11.30 11.28
N PHE A 74 -14.50 -11.80 10.09
CA PHE A 74 -15.28 -12.87 9.50
C PHE A 74 -14.53 -14.20 9.57
N PRO A 75 -15.21 -15.34 9.75
CA PRO A 75 -14.60 -16.65 9.72
C PRO A 75 -13.87 -16.90 8.40
N SER A 76 -12.67 -17.41 8.47
CA SER A 76 -11.86 -17.78 7.32
C SER A 76 -10.92 -18.94 7.68
N HIS A 77 -9.77 -19.06 7.03
CA HIS A 77 -8.76 -20.07 7.32
C HIS A 77 -7.35 -19.46 7.30
N LYS A 78 -6.39 -20.19 7.82
CA LYS A 78 -5.01 -19.71 8.02
C LYS A 78 -4.33 -19.23 6.73
N ASP A 79 -4.70 -19.77 5.58
CA ASP A 79 -4.13 -19.42 4.27
C ASP A 79 -4.93 -18.32 3.54
N ALA A 80 -6.03 -17.84 4.14
CA ALA A 80 -6.82 -16.74 3.61
C ALA A 80 -6.14 -15.38 3.88
N PRO A 81 -6.43 -14.35 3.06
CA PRO A 81 -6.00 -13.00 3.35
C PRO A 81 -6.42 -12.55 4.76
N ARG A 82 -5.52 -11.91 5.48
CA ARG A 82 -5.84 -11.37 6.83
C ARG A 82 -6.75 -10.16 6.76
N VAL A 83 -6.64 -9.38 5.71
CA VAL A 83 -7.49 -8.19 5.49
C VAL A 83 -7.95 -8.16 4.05
N ILE A 84 -9.21 -7.84 3.85
CA ILE A 84 -9.79 -7.49 2.55
C ILE A 84 -10.20 -6.02 2.62
N VAL A 85 -9.69 -5.22 1.70
CA VAL A 85 -10.01 -3.79 1.60
C VAL A 85 -10.72 -3.52 0.28
N THR A 86 -11.83 -2.84 0.34
CA THR A 86 -12.55 -2.36 -0.84
C THR A 86 -12.75 -0.85 -0.77
N ASN A 87 -12.70 -0.21 -1.92
CA ASN A 87 -12.84 1.24 -2.06
C ASN A 87 -14.20 1.67 -2.60
N GLY A 88 -15.08 0.72 -2.87
CA GLY A 88 -16.34 1.00 -3.52
C GLY A 88 -17.47 1.30 -2.54
N MET A 89 -18.51 1.95 -3.04
CA MET A 89 -19.85 1.89 -2.42
C MET A 89 -20.61 0.72 -3.02
N VAL A 90 -21.06 -0.19 -2.19
CA VAL A 90 -22.01 -1.22 -2.60
C VAL A 90 -23.42 -0.78 -2.19
N ILE A 91 -23.81 0.38 -2.69
CA ILE A 91 -25.20 0.83 -2.57
C ILE A 91 -25.76 0.82 -3.99
N PRO A 92 -26.59 -0.14 -4.35
CA PRO A 92 -27.24 -0.16 -5.66
C PRO A 92 -27.93 1.17 -5.94
N ASN A 93 -27.90 1.61 -7.19
CA ASN A 93 -28.51 2.85 -7.67
C ASN A 93 -27.84 4.17 -7.25
N TYR A 94 -26.71 4.14 -6.56
CA TYR A 94 -25.97 5.33 -6.13
C TYR A 94 -24.55 5.38 -6.74
N SER A 95 -24.43 5.07 -8.02
CA SER A 95 -23.14 4.99 -8.72
C SER A 95 -22.80 6.20 -9.61
N LYS A 96 -23.63 7.25 -9.59
CA LYS A 96 -23.34 8.48 -10.35
C LYS A 96 -22.25 9.31 -9.66
N PRO A 97 -21.47 10.12 -10.40
CA PRO A 97 -20.41 10.97 -9.83
C PRO A 97 -20.90 11.83 -8.65
N ASP A 98 -22.03 12.51 -8.79
CA ASP A 98 -22.62 13.36 -7.74
C ASP A 98 -22.91 12.57 -6.45
N HIS A 99 -23.27 11.30 -6.58
CA HIS A 99 -23.49 10.44 -5.42
C HIS A 99 -22.16 10.17 -4.68
N TRP A 100 -21.09 9.93 -5.41
CA TRP A 100 -19.78 9.69 -4.82
C TRP A 100 -19.29 10.90 -4.03
N GLU A 101 -19.37 12.08 -4.61
CA GLU A 101 -18.98 13.33 -3.94
C GLU A 101 -19.83 13.59 -2.70
N LYS A 102 -21.16 13.45 -2.82
CA LYS A 102 -22.08 13.61 -1.69
C LYS A 102 -21.76 12.63 -0.56
N PHE A 103 -21.59 11.36 -0.87
CA PHE A 103 -21.35 10.34 0.14
C PHE A 103 -19.92 10.39 0.70
N ASN A 104 -18.96 10.89 -0.05
CA ASN A 104 -17.63 11.21 0.47
C ASN A 104 -17.73 12.34 1.51
N ALA A 105 -18.40 13.43 1.17
CA ALA A 105 -18.61 14.55 2.09
C ALA A 105 -19.39 14.16 3.36
N LEU A 106 -20.28 13.19 3.27
CA LEU A 106 -21.03 12.65 4.41
C LEU A 106 -20.28 11.59 5.22
N GLY A 107 -19.05 11.25 4.83
CA GLY A 107 -18.26 10.23 5.50
C GLY A 107 -18.73 8.80 5.28
N VAL A 108 -19.46 8.53 4.21
CA VAL A 108 -20.01 7.21 3.87
C VAL A 108 -19.13 6.48 2.87
N SER A 109 -18.60 7.16 1.87
CA SER A 109 -17.67 6.60 0.90
C SER A 109 -16.30 7.21 1.04
N GLN A 110 -15.29 6.45 0.61
CA GLN A 110 -13.93 6.90 0.60
C GLN A 110 -13.20 6.30 -0.59
N TYR A 111 -12.32 7.09 -1.18
CA TYR A 111 -11.40 6.63 -2.20
C TYR A 111 -10.01 6.38 -1.60
N GLY A 112 -9.69 5.11 -1.40
CA GLY A 112 -8.33 4.69 -1.09
C GLY A 112 -7.63 4.25 -2.37
N GLN A 113 -6.65 5.01 -2.83
CA GLN A 113 -5.84 4.60 -3.97
C GLN A 113 -5.05 3.34 -3.63
N MET A 114 -4.68 2.56 -4.66
CA MET A 114 -4.12 1.20 -4.58
C MET A 114 -3.23 0.93 -3.37
N THR A 115 -2.15 1.66 -3.21
CA THR A 115 -1.18 1.45 -2.12
C THR A 115 -1.71 1.93 -0.77
N ALA A 116 -2.49 3.01 -0.74
CA ALA A 116 -3.19 3.44 0.48
C ALA A 116 -4.19 2.36 0.92
N GLY A 117 -5.00 1.84 -0.01
CA GLY A 117 -6.00 0.81 0.28
C GLY A 117 -5.42 -0.52 0.73
N SER A 118 -4.21 -0.89 0.27
CA SER A 118 -3.56 -2.16 0.64
C SER A 118 -2.69 -2.08 1.90
N TYR A 119 -2.50 -0.91 2.48
CA TYR A 119 -1.54 -0.62 3.56
C TYR A 119 -0.08 -0.91 3.21
N MET A 120 0.27 -1.03 1.94
CA MET A 120 1.59 -1.42 1.47
C MET A 120 2.12 -0.45 0.44
N TYR A 121 3.45 -0.49 0.22
CA TYR A 121 4.14 0.21 -0.85
C TYR A 121 4.05 1.74 -0.83
N ILE A 122 3.95 2.33 0.36
CA ILE A 122 4.08 3.77 0.56
C ILE A 122 5.43 4.06 1.23
N GLY A 123 6.05 5.17 0.86
CA GLY A 123 7.38 5.53 1.34
C GLY A 123 8.47 4.61 0.80
N PRO A 124 9.42 4.17 1.64
CA PRO A 124 10.56 3.34 1.22
C PRO A 124 10.17 2.00 0.60
N GLN A 125 9.05 1.43 1.00
CA GLN A 125 8.54 0.19 0.43
C GLN A 125 7.75 0.41 -0.86
N GLY A 126 7.56 1.65 -1.27
CA GLY A 126 6.75 2.01 -2.41
C GLY A 126 7.46 1.83 -3.74
N ILE A 127 7.19 2.77 -4.62
CA ILE A 127 7.63 2.73 -6.02
C ILE A 127 9.14 2.66 -6.14
N VAL A 128 9.91 3.33 -5.28
CA VAL A 128 11.39 3.30 -5.32
C VAL A 128 11.90 1.89 -5.09
N HIS A 129 11.42 1.20 -4.06
CA HIS A 129 11.81 -0.19 -3.76
C HIS A 129 11.43 -1.14 -4.89
N GLY A 130 10.17 -1.13 -5.33
CA GLY A 130 9.70 -1.98 -6.41
C GLY A 130 10.45 -1.73 -7.73
N THR A 131 10.71 -0.47 -8.05
CA THR A 131 11.46 -0.09 -9.26
C THR A 131 12.92 -0.54 -9.16
N THR A 132 13.57 -0.35 -8.01
CA THR A 132 14.96 -0.78 -7.78
C THR A 132 15.10 -2.30 -7.98
N ILE A 133 14.22 -3.11 -7.38
CA ILE A 133 14.25 -4.56 -7.57
C ILE A 133 14.05 -4.92 -9.04
N THR A 134 13.15 -4.25 -9.74
CA THR A 134 12.89 -4.50 -11.17
C THR A 134 14.12 -4.17 -12.02
N VAL A 135 14.74 -3.01 -11.82
CA VAL A 135 15.94 -2.58 -12.54
C VAL A 135 17.11 -3.55 -12.28
N MET A 136 17.36 -3.88 -11.02
CA MET A 136 18.40 -4.84 -10.66
C MET A 136 18.18 -6.22 -11.29
N ASN A 137 16.96 -6.73 -11.29
CA ASN A 137 16.66 -8.03 -11.88
C ASN A 137 16.76 -8.00 -13.41
N ALA A 138 16.39 -6.90 -14.05
CA ALA A 138 16.58 -6.71 -15.49
C ALA A 138 18.07 -6.69 -15.85
N ALA A 139 18.89 -5.94 -15.12
CA ALA A 139 20.33 -5.90 -15.29
C ALA A 139 20.97 -7.29 -15.10
N ARG A 140 20.61 -7.99 -14.01
CA ARG A 140 21.09 -9.37 -13.74
C ARG A 140 20.72 -10.33 -14.88
N LYS A 141 19.49 -10.23 -15.38
CA LYS A 141 19.04 -11.07 -16.52
C LYS A 141 19.85 -10.78 -17.77
N GLN A 142 20.14 -9.50 -18.04
CA GLN A 142 20.93 -9.08 -19.20
C GLN A 142 22.37 -9.59 -19.10
N LEU A 143 23.05 -9.41 -17.97
CA LEU A 143 24.41 -9.90 -17.76
C LEU A 143 24.48 -11.43 -17.91
N LYS A 144 23.52 -12.14 -17.30
CA LYS A 144 23.44 -13.60 -17.42
C LYS A 144 23.28 -14.06 -18.87
N SER A 145 22.52 -13.35 -19.69
CA SER A 145 22.34 -13.67 -21.12
C SER A 145 23.63 -13.51 -21.91
N GLN A 146 24.55 -12.70 -21.42
CA GLN A 146 25.88 -12.47 -21.99
C GLN A 146 26.97 -13.37 -21.39
N GLY A 147 26.63 -14.27 -20.48
CA GLY A 147 27.59 -15.12 -19.76
C GLY A 147 28.42 -14.37 -18.71
N ILE A 148 28.00 -13.16 -18.32
CA ILE A 148 28.68 -12.33 -17.34
C ILE A 148 28.04 -12.55 -15.98
N GLU A 149 28.87 -12.65 -14.95
CA GLU A 149 28.39 -12.76 -13.56
C GLU A 149 27.69 -11.48 -13.14
N ALA A 150 26.55 -11.62 -12.47
CA ALA A 150 25.70 -10.50 -12.03
C ALA A 150 26.19 -9.92 -10.69
N THR A 151 27.35 -9.29 -10.70
CA THR A 151 27.92 -8.55 -9.56
C THR A 151 27.54 -7.07 -9.63
N GLU A 152 27.65 -6.36 -8.51
CA GLU A 152 27.44 -4.91 -8.46
C GLU A 152 28.41 -4.19 -9.43
N GLU A 153 29.65 -4.62 -9.49
CA GLU A 153 30.67 -4.03 -10.37
C GLU A 153 30.31 -4.17 -11.85
N ASN A 154 29.81 -5.34 -12.25
CA ASN A 154 29.39 -5.60 -13.63
C ASN A 154 28.08 -4.90 -14.02
N MET A 155 27.31 -4.44 -13.05
CA MET A 155 26.10 -3.63 -13.30
C MET A 155 26.40 -2.15 -13.48
N LYS A 156 27.54 -1.67 -12.95
CA LYS A 156 27.95 -0.27 -13.11
C LYS A 156 28.13 0.11 -14.58
N GLY A 157 27.62 1.28 -14.94
CA GLY A 157 27.73 1.81 -16.29
C GLY A 157 26.78 1.22 -17.32
N MET A 158 25.86 0.34 -16.91
CA MET A 158 24.78 -0.10 -17.79
C MET A 158 23.82 1.05 -18.10
N LEU A 159 23.42 1.18 -19.34
CA LEU A 159 22.48 2.22 -19.74
C LEU A 159 21.03 1.79 -19.42
N PHE A 160 20.40 2.55 -18.54
CA PHE A 160 18.97 2.43 -18.24
C PHE A 160 18.20 3.56 -18.95
N VAL A 161 17.31 3.21 -19.85
CA VAL A 161 16.50 4.17 -20.61
C VAL A 161 15.04 4.05 -20.19
N THR A 162 14.43 5.16 -19.85
CA THR A 162 13.02 5.24 -19.47
C THR A 162 12.37 6.51 -20.01
N ALA A 163 11.05 6.53 -20.07
CA ALA A 163 10.25 7.69 -20.42
C ALA A 163 9.33 8.04 -19.26
N GLY A 164 9.24 9.33 -18.94
CA GLY A 164 8.43 9.85 -17.85
C GLY A 164 9.23 10.18 -16.59
N LEU A 165 8.85 11.28 -15.96
CA LEU A 165 9.46 11.78 -14.72
C LEU A 165 8.40 12.38 -13.79
N GLY A 166 7.16 11.87 -13.88
CA GLY A 166 6.05 12.32 -13.05
C GLY A 166 6.06 11.70 -11.64
N GLY A 167 4.94 11.79 -10.94
CA GLY A 167 4.82 11.36 -9.55
C GLY A 167 5.23 9.91 -9.28
N MET A 168 4.93 9.00 -10.20
CA MET A 168 5.33 7.59 -10.08
C MET A 168 6.67 7.31 -10.74
N SER A 169 6.86 7.74 -11.97
CA SER A 169 8.07 7.48 -12.74
C SER A 169 9.30 8.24 -12.24
N GLY A 170 9.15 9.26 -11.42
CA GLY A 170 10.24 9.94 -10.73
C GLY A 170 11.07 9.04 -9.81
N ALA A 171 10.56 7.88 -9.44
CA ALA A 171 11.33 6.85 -8.73
C ALA A 171 12.40 6.16 -9.61
N GLN A 172 12.25 6.19 -10.92
CA GLN A 172 13.11 5.44 -11.85
C GLN A 172 14.56 5.95 -11.89
N PRO A 173 14.85 7.25 -11.98
CA PRO A 173 16.21 7.74 -11.89
C PRO A 173 16.91 7.37 -10.59
N LYS A 174 16.19 7.48 -9.47
CA LYS A 174 16.71 7.09 -8.15
C LYS A 174 17.00 5.59 -8.09
N ALA A 175 16.11 4.77 -8.61
CA ALA A 175 16.29 3.32 -8.68
C ALA A 175 17.49 2.94 -9.58
N GLY A 176 17.67 3.62 -10.71
CA GLY A 176 18.83 3.43 -11.58
C GLY A 176 20.14 3.71 -10.84
N VAL A 177 20.24 4.84 -10.15
CA VAL A 177 21.44 5.19 -9.36
C VAL A 177 21.71 4.19 -8.23
N ILE A 178 20.68 3.70 -7.55
CA ILE A 178 20.83 2.69 -6.48
C ILE A 178 21.31 1.35 -7.04
N SER A 179 20.95 1.05 -8.27
CA SER A 179 21.25 -0.24 -8.90
C SER A 179 22.63 -0.30 -9.57
N GLY A 180 23.42 0.78 -9.55
CA GLY A 180 24.74 0.90 -10.20
C GLY A 180 24.70 1.79 -11.42
#